data_27ac1bd3f15bc891a4c84b75f262cdee
#
_entry.id   27ac1bd3f15bc891a4c84b75f262cdee
#
_cell.length_a   1.000
_cell.length_b   1.000
_cell.length_c   1.000
_cell.angle_alpha   90.00
_cell.angle_beta   90.00
_cell.angle_gamma   90.00
#
_symmetry.space_group_name_H-M   'P 1'
#
loop_
_entity.id
_entity.type
_entity.pdbx_description
1 polymer ?
#
loop_
_entity_poly.entity_id
_entity_poly.type
_entity_poly.pdbx_seq_one_letter_code
_entity_poly.pdbx_strand_id
1 'polypeptide(L)'
;MHDTAKEYLKKFNSFYLLGKNNLKILDLGSFDFNGSAKDIFKDTHNYMGMDIVAGKNVDIVMEDPYKIPLEDASIDVVLSTSCFEHSEMFWLVFNEILRVLKPNGLFYLNAPSNGPYHLHPVDCYRFYPDSGNALIRWANYSGYQNSILLESFIGKKKNDVWNDYVAIWKD
;
A
#
# COMPACT_ATOMS: atom_id res chain seq x y z
N MET A 1 -9.40 7.05 -4.27
CA MET A 1 -9.17 5.74 -4.97
C MET A 1 -10.13 5.63 -6.14
N HIS A 2 -9.67 5.41 -7.37
CA HIS A 2 -10.49 5.28 -8.57
C HIS A 2 -10.99 3.83 -8.78
N ASP A 3 -11.89 3.62 -9.77
CA ASP A 3 -12.62 2.36 -9.94
C ASP A 3 -11.72 1.14 -10.17
N THR A 4 -10.67 1.27 -10.99
CA THR A 4 -9.74 0.15 -11.25
C THR A 4 -8.90 -0.21 -10.04
N ALA A 5 -8.42 0.77 -9.26
CA ALA A 5 -7.73 0.53 -8.00
C ALA A 5 -8.62 -0.23 -7.00
N LYS A 6 -9.91 0.15 -6.91
CA LYS A 6 -10.90 -0.55 -6.08
C LYS A 6 -11.15 -1.97 -6.56
N GLU A 7 -11.19 -2.20 -7.88
CA GLU A 7 -11.34 -3.53 -8.46
C GLU A 7 -10.16 -4.45 -8.11
N TYR A 8 -8.91 -3.95 -8.26
CA TYR A 8 -7.71 -4.73 -7.90
C TYR A 8 -7.63 -5.01 -6.41
N LEU A 9 -8.01 -4.06 -5.57
CA LEU A 9 -8.04 -4.28 -4.11
C LEU A 9 -9.07 -5.34 -3.72
N LYS A 10 -10.25 -5.38 -4.36
CA LYS A 10 -11.24 -6.45 -4.17
C LYS A 10 -10.69 -7.81 -4.63
N LYS A 11 -9.94 -7.86 -5.74
CA LYS A 11 -9.28 -9.10 -6.20
C LYS A 11 -8.23 -9.55 -5.18
N PHE A 12 -7.39 -8.64 -4.67
CA PHE A 12 -6.45 -8.95 -3.60
C PHE A 12 -7.16 -9.58 -2.40
N ASN A 13 -8.24 -8.98 -1.90
CA ASN A 13 -9.03 -9.53 -0.81
C ASN A 13 -9.53 -10.95 -1.14
N SER A 14 -10.09 -11.16 -2.34
CA SER A 14 -10.68 -12.43 -2.74
C SER A 14 -9.66 -13.56 -2.93
N PHE A 15 -8.43 -13.25 -3.36
CA PHE A 15 -7.41 -14.27 -3.64
C PHE A 15 -6.49 -14.54 -2.44
N TYR A 16 -6.08 -13.49 -1.72
CA TYR A 16 -5.06 -13.59 -0.67
C TYR A 16 -5.63 -13.68 0.74
N LEU A 17 -6.85 -13.14 0.95
CA LEU A 17 -7.47 -13.09 2.27
C LEU A 17 -8.74 -13.96 2.39
N LEU A 18 -9.06 -14.76 1.36
CA LEU A 18 -10.23 -15.64 1.37
C LEU A 18 -10.26 -16.55 2.61
N GLY A 19 -11.36 -16.53 3.32
CA GLY A 19 -11.56 -17.34 4.54
C GLY A 19 -10.83 -16.84 5.78
N LYS A 20 -10.05 -15.75 5.69
CA LYS A 20 -9.39 -15.13 6.83
C LYS A 20 -10.30 -14.05 7.42
N ASN A 21 -10.33 -13.94 8.74
CA ASN A 21 -11.09 -12.92 9.47
C ASN A 21 -10.21 -12.35 10.59
N ASN A 22 -10.60 -11.18 11.11
CA ASN A 22 -9.94 -10.52 12.25
C ASN A 22 -8.44 -10.19 12.03
N LEU A 23 -7.99 -10.11 10.78
CA LEU A 23 -6.64 -9.65 10.49
C LEU A 23 -6.49 -8.18 10.90
N LYS A 24 -5.33 -7.81 11.40
CA LYS A 24 -4.94 -6.40 11.59
C LYS A 24 -4.48 -5.85 10.24
N ILE A 25 -5.26 -4.93 9.69
CA ILE A 25 -4.98 -4.29 8.39
C ILE A 25 -4.63 -2.83 8.64
N LEU A 26 -3.45 -2.43 8.18
CA LEU A 26 -3.02 -1.03 8.11
C LEU A 26 -3.20 -0.52 6.68
N ASP A 27 -3.93 0.58 6.50
CA ASP A 27 -4.06 1.31 5.24
C ASP A 27 -3.22 2.59 5.33
N LEU A 28 -2.10 2.62 4.61
CA LEU A 28 -1.14 3.71 4.58
C LEU A 28 -1.43 4.66 3.42
N GLY A 29 -1.69 5.93 3.73
CA GLY A 29 -2.25 6.90 2.80
C GLY A 29 -3.78 6.80 2.76
N SER A 30 -4.42 6.66 3.92
CA SER A 30 -5.84 6.33 4.07
C SER A 30 -6.80 7.50 3.90
N PHE A 31 -6.30 8.74 3.75
CA PHE A 31 -7.16 9.91 3.62
C PHE A 31 -8.15 9.74 2.45
N ASP A 32 -9.46 9.81 2.76
CA ASP A 32 -10.51 9.53 1.79
C ASP A 32 -10.93 10.79 1.03
N PHE A 33 -10.36 10.98 -0.17
CA PHE A 33 -10.81 11.99 -1.12
C PHE A 33 -12.01 11.53 -1.96
N ASN A 34 -12.00 10.28 -2.45
CA ASN A 34 -12.96 9.77 -3.42
C ASN A 34 -13.16 8.25 -3.34
N GLY A 35 -13.11 7.70 -2.12
CA GLY A 35 -13.30 6.28 -1.83
C GLY A 35 -12.17 5.68 -1.00
N SER A 36 -12.49 4.71 -0.17
CA SER A 36 -11.59 4.13 0.83
C SER A 36 -11.51 2.62 0.74
N ALA A 37 -10.36 2.06 1.09
CA ALA A 37 -10.19 0.63 1.33
C ALA A 37 -11.03 0.14 2.52
N LYS A 38 -11.31 1.00 3.49
CA LYS A 38 -12.13 0.70 4.68
C LYS A 38 -13.44 -0.01 4.35
N ASP A 39 -14.11 0.40 3.26
CA ASP A 39 -15.40 -0.17 2.85
C ASP A 39 -15.31 -1.65 2.41
N ILE A 40 -14.11 -2.14 2.11
CA ILE A 40 -13.88 -3.53 1.72
C ILE A 40 -13.57 -4.41 2.94
N PHE A 41 -12.93 -3.86 3.96
CA PHE A 41 -12.30 -4.64 5.04
C PHE A 41 -12.95 -4.49 6.42
N LYS A 42 -13.64 -3.37 6.71
CA LYS A 42 -14.11 -2.98 8.05
C LYS A 42 -15.03 -4.00 8.73
N ASP A 43 -15.80 -4.77 7.95
CA ASP A 43 -16.79 -5.71 8.51
C ASP A 43 -16.21 -7.10 8.81
N THR A 44 -14.99 -7.38 8.31
CA THR A 44 -14.34 -8.69 8.46
C THR A 44 -12.98 -8.64 9.13
N HIS A 45 -12.37 -7.45 9.19
CA HIS A 45 -11.01 -7.28 9.71
C HIS A 45 -10.90 -6.07 10.65
N ASN A 46 -9.84 -6.03 11.44
CA ASN A 46 -9.46 -4.89 12.28
C ASN A 46 -8.71 -3.87 11.41
N TYR A 47 -9.46 -3.01 10.74
CA TYR A 47 -8.92 -1.99 9.85
C TYR A 47 -8.49 -0.75 10.62
N MET A 48 -7.32 -0.21 10.25
CA MET A 48 -6.73 1.01 10.81
C MET A 48 -6.18 1.86 9.66
N GLY A 49 -6.66 3.09 9.55
CA GLY A 49 -6.19 4.06 8.57
C GLY A 49 -5.08 4.96 9.13
N MET A 50 -4.03 5.19 8.35
CA MET A 50 -2.91 6.05 8.71
C MET A 50 -2.54 6.98 7.57
N ASP A 51 -2.30 8.25 7.89
CA ASP A 51 -1.91 9.28 6.93
C ASP A 51 -1.05 10.36 7.61
N ILE A 52 -0.37 11.19 6.84
CA ILE A 52 0.36 12.37 7.34
C ILE A 52 -0.57 13.55 7.63
N VAL A 53 -1.82 13.50 7.19
CA VAL A 53 -2.81 14.56 7.37
C VAL A 53 -4.05 13.99 8.04
N ALA A 54 -4.55 14.69 9.06
CA ALA A 54 -5.80 14.33 9.71
C ALA A 54 -7.00 14.47 8.76
N GLY A 55 -7.92 13.51 8.79
CA GLY A 55 -9.12 13.58 7.97
C GLY A 55 -9.97 12.32 7.99
N LYS A 56 -10.87 12.23 7.04
CA LYS A 56 -11.80 11.10 6.94
C LYS A 56 -11.05 9.77 6.72
N ASN A 57 -11.37 8.76 7.53
CA ASN A 57 -10.76 7.43 7.57
C ASN A 57 -9.28 7.39 8.03
N VAL A 58 -8.78 8.47 8.63
CA VAL A 58 -7.47 8.50 9.27
C VAL A 58 -7.67 8.29 10.78
N ASP A 59 -7.22 7.16 11.29
CA ASP A 59 -7.27 6.81 12.70
C ASP A 59 -5.97 7.25 13.42
N ILE A 60 -4.83 7.26 12.71
CA ILE A 60 -3.52 7.68 13.20
C ILE A 60 -2.91 8.70 12.23
N VAL A 61 -2.49 9.85 12.74
CA VAL A 61 -1.71 10.84 11.99
C VAL A 61 -0.22 10.60 12.26
N MET A 62 0.56 10.42 11.20
CA MET A 62 2.02 10.24 11.30
C MET A 62 2.71 11.60 11.52
N GLU A 63 3.54 11.70 12.55
CA GLU A 63 4.40 12.87 12.78
C GLU A 63 5.61 12.88 11.84
N ASP A 64 6.18 11.71 11.59
CA ASP A 64 7.27 11.49 10.64
C ASP A 64 6.72 10.65 9.46
N PRO A 65 6.72 11.17 8.22
CA PRO A 65 6.18 10.46 7.06
C PRO A 65 6.94 9.18 6.70
N TYR A 66 8.11 8.96 7.30
CA TYR A 66 8.98 7.81 7.05
C TYR A 66 9.08 6.85 8.22
N LYS A 67 8.26 7.04 9.28
CA LYS A 67 8.27 6.18 10.46
C LYS A 67 6.86 5.80 10.88
N ILE A 68 6.52 4.51 10.76
CA ILE A 68 5.24 3.98 11.20
C ILE A 68 5.26 3.81 12.73
N PRO A 69 4.39 4.51 13.51
CA PRO A 69 4.39 4.49 14.98
C PRO A 69 3.70 3.23 15.54
N LEU A 70 4.09 2.07 15.04
CA LEU A 70 3.60 0.75 15.44
C LEU A 70 4.78 -0.16 15.78
N GLU A 71 4.51 -1.18 16.61
CA GLU A 71 5.49 -2.19 17.00
C GLU A 71 5.90 -3.08 15.83
N ASP A 72 7.10 -3.63 15.90
CA ASP A 72 7.60 -4.63 14.96
C ASP A 72 6.68 -5.86 14.94
N ALA A 73 6.52 -6.46 13.77
CA ALA A 73 5.75 -7.69 13.58
C ALA A 73 4.34 -7.66 14.21
N SER A 74 3.64 -6.52 14.09
CA SER A 74 2.33 -6.30 14.71
C SER A 74 1.14 -6.35 13.75
N ILE A 75 1.38 -6.23 12.42
CA ILE A 75 0.37 -6.08 11.37
C ILE A 75 0.34 -7.31 10.46
N ASP A 76 -0.85 -7.80 10.13
CA ASP A 76 -1.03 -8.94 9.23
C ASP A 76 -1.00 -8.53 7.75
N VAL A 77 -1.57 -7.36 7.44
CA VAL A 77 -1.64 -6.84 6.06
C VAL A 77 -1.43 -5.33 6.07
N VAL A 78 -0.54 -4.84 5.23
CA VAL A 78 -0.43 -3.41 4.90
C VAL A 78 -0.98 -3.18 3.51
N LEU A 79 -1.80 -2.15 3.36
CA LEU A 79 -2.32 -1.64 2.10
C LEU A 79 -1.75 -0.25 1.84
N SER A 80 -1.49 0.07 0.59
CA SER A 80 -1.22 1.45 0.16
C SER A 80 -1.77 1.66 -1.24
N THR A 81 -2.66 2.64 -1.37
CA THR A 81 -3.30 2.98 -2.64
C THR A 81 -3.14 4.46 -2.96
N SER A 82 -2.50 4.79 -4.09
CA SER A 82 -2.26 6.17 -4.53
C SER A 82 -1.58 7.02 -3.43
N CYS A 83 -0.49 6.49 -2.88
CA CYS A 83 0.28 7.13 -1.82
C CYS A 83 1.79 7.16 -2.16
N PHE A 84 2.36 6.07 -2.66
CA PHE A 84 3.80 5.96 -2.92
C PHE A 84 4.32 6.96 -3.96
N GLU A 85 3.49 7.35 -4.93
CA GLU A 85 3.83 8.40 -5.90
C GLU A 85 4.04 9.77 -5.27
N HIS A 86 3.47 9.99 -4.08
CA HIS A 86 3.55 11.21 -3.29
C HIS A 86 4.61 11.15 -2.18
N SER A 87 5.23 10.00 -1.95
CA SER A 87 6.25 9.82 -0.94
C SER A 87 7.65 10.03 -1.54
N GLU A 88 8.35 11.10 -1.15
CA GLU A 88 9.66 11.47 -1.69
C GLU A 88 10.71 10.39 -1.45
N MET A 89 10.65 9.67 -0.33
CA MET A 89 11.54 8.56 0.02
C MET A 89 10.75 7.27 0.29
N PHE A 90 9.89 6.87 -0.67
CA PHE A 90 9.01 5.69 -0.51
C PHE A 90 9.75 4.39 -0.16
N TRP A 91 11.03 4.27 -0.47
CA TRP A 91 11.85 3.12 -0.08
C TRP A 91 12.10 3.04 1.43
N LEU A 92 12.11 4.17 2.16
CA LEU A 92 12.16 4.17 3.62
C LEU A 92 10.82 3.70 4.19
N VAL A 93 9.72 4.16 3.61
CA VAL A 93 8.36 3.70 3.96
C VAL A 93 8.23 2.20 3.72
N PHE A 94 8.81 1.67 2.63
CA PHE A 94 8.81 0.23 2.35
C PHE A 94 9.53 -0.56 3.46
N ASN A 95 10.69 -0.10 3.94
CA ASN A 95 11.37 -0.72 5.07
C ASN A 95 10.53 -0.72 6.36
N GLU A 96 9.84 0.37 6.65
CA GLU A 96 8.93 0.46 7.80
C GLU A 96 7.73 -0.49 7.66
N ILE A 97 7.19 -0.64 6.45
CA ILE A 97 6.16 -1.62 6.17
C ILE A 97 6.66 -3.04 6.49
N LEU A 98 7.86 -3.41 6.04
CA LEU A 98 8.45 -4.71 6.35
C LEU A 98 8.69 -4.89 7.85
N ARG A 99 9.14 -3.84 8.56
CA ARG A 99 9.34 -3.87 10.01
C ARG A 99 8.06 -4.19 10.77
N VAL A 100 6.95 -3.56 10.41
CA VAL A 100 5.67 -3.74 11.12
C VAL A 100 4.91 -4.98 10.70
N LEU A 101 5.19 -5.56 9.52
CA LEU A 101 4.59 -6.80 9.08
C LEU A 101 5.00 -7.97 9.96
N LYS A 102 4.05 -8.82 10.29
CA LYS A 102 4.32 -10.12 10.90
C LYS A 102 4.98 -11.04 9.88
N PRO A 103 5.74 -12.07 10.34
CA PRO A 103 6.18 -13.15 9.45
C PRO A 103 4.99 -13.73 8.66
N ASN A 104 5.14 -13.83 7.35
CA ASN A 104 4.11 -14.17 6.38
C ASN A 104 3.01 -13.11 6.19
N GLY A 105 3.17 -11.91 6.72
CA GLY A 105 2.31 -10.77 6.44
C GLY A 105 2.37 -10.33 4.98
N LEU A 106 1.36 -9.63 4.52
CA LEU A 106 1.24 -9.21 3.12
C LEU A 106 1.28 -7.68 2.99
N PHE A 107 1.99 -7.20 1.98
CA PHE A 107 1.90 -5.81 1.54
C PHE A 107 1.29 -5.75 0.14
N TYR A 108 0.22 -4.97 0.01
CA TYR A 108 -0.42 -4.64 -1.26
C TYR A 108 -0.17 -3.17 -1.61
N LEU A 109 0.40 -2.93 -2.79
CA LEU A 109 0.59 -1.60 -3.36
C LEU A 109 -0.24 -1.45 -4.64
N ASN A 110 -0.97 -0.33 -4.73
CA ASN A 110 -1.51 0.19 -5.97
C ASN A 110 -1.04 1.64 -6.15
N ALA A 111 -0.33 1.92 -7.21
CA ALA A 111 0.21 3.24 -7.52
C ALA A 111 0.12 3.52 -9.03
N PRO A 112 0.15 4.78 -9.49
CA PRO A 112 0.05 5.07 -10.91
C PRO A 112 1.32 4.65 -11.66
N SER A 113 1.13 4.05 -12.83
CA SER A 113 2.18 3.76 -13.81
C SER A 113 2.31 4.84 -14.88
N ASN A 114 1.29 5.66 -15.06
CA ASN A 114 1.26 6.80 -15.98
C ASN A 114 0.30 7.88 -15.45
N GLY A 115 -0.02 8.87 -16.26
CA GLY A 115 -1.00 9.90 -15.95
C GLY A 115 -0.38 11.29 -15.80
N PRO A 116 -1.23 12.34 -15.74
CA PRO A 116 -0.77 13.71 -15.63
C PRO A 116 -0.12 13.99 -14.27
N TYR A 117 0.67 15.05 -14.24
CA TYR A 117 1.19 15.60 -12.99
C TYR A 117 0.05 16.08 -12.09
N HIS A 118 0.07 15.68 -10.81
CA HIS A 118 -0.94 16.06 -9.82
C HIS A 118 -0.34 16.14 -8.41
N LEU A 119 -0.68 17.19 -7.67
CA LEU A 119 -0.09 17.50 -6.36
C LEU A 119 -0.98 17.03 -5.21
N HIS A 120 -0.40 16.19 -4.29
CA HIS A 120 -1.02 15.81 -3.02
C HIS A 120 0.03 15.47 -1.92
N PRO A 121 0.78 16.40 -1.38
CA PRO A 121 1.17 17.75 -1.81
C PRO A 121 2.25 17.77 -2.90
N VAL A 122 2.95 16.66 -3.12
CA VAL A 122 3.96 16.44 -4.15
C VAL A 122 3.52 15.33 -5.12
N ASP A 123 4.16 15.19 -6.28
CA ASP A 123 3.93 14.10 -7.23
C ASP A 123 5.28 13.70 -7.82
N CYS A 124 5.89 12.65 -7.27
CA CYS A 124 7.29 12.33 -7.49
C CYS A 124 7.51 11.18 -8.48
N TYR A 125 6.62 10.16 -8.46
CA TYR A 125 6.94 8.88 -9.09
C TYR A 125 5.80 8.29 -9.92
N ARG A 126 6.21 7.43 -10.88
CA ARG A 126 5.37 6.48 -11.60
C ARG A 126 6.05 5.12 -11.53
N PHE A 127 5.28 4.05 -11.28
CA PHE A 127 5.81 2.73 -11.02
C PHE A 127 5.58 1.78 -12.19
N TYR A 128 6.54 0.89 -12.40
CA TYR A 128 6.55 -0.09 -13.48
C TYR A 128 6.85 -1.48 -12.92
N PRO A 129 6.63 -2.59 -13.68
CA PRO A 129 6.80 -3.95 -13.16
C PRO A 129 8.15 -4.23 -12.51
N ASP A 130 9.23 -3.59 -12.96
CA ASP A 130 10.55 -3.75 -12.36
C ASP A 130 10.69 -3.10 -10.97
N SER A 131 9.77 -2.19 -10.60
CA SER A 131 9.80 -1.50 -9.30
C SER A 131 9.66 -2.48 -8.13
N GLY A 132 8.86 -3.54 -8.29
CA GLY A 132 8.71 -4.56 -7.24
C GLY A 132 10.01 -5.25 -6.86
N ASN A 133 10.78 -5.68 -7.87
CA ASN A 133 12.09 -6.29 -7.64
C ASN A 133 13.14 -5.27 -7.18
N ALA A 134 13.03 -4.01 -7.60
CA ALA A 134 13.92 -2.96 -7.11
C ALA A 134 13.76 -2.75 -5.60
N LEU A 135 12.52 -2.75 -5.09
CA LEU A 135 12.24 -2.65 -3.68
C LEU A 135 12.75 -3.87 -2.88
N ILE A 136 12.64 -5.10 -3.41
CA ILE A 136 13.26 -6.28 -2.78
C ILE A 136 14.79 -6.12 -2.69
N ARG A 137 15.44 -5.66 -3.75
CA ARG A 137 16.90 -5.41 -3.71
C ARG A 137 17.27 -4.34 -2.68
N TRP A 138 16.48 -3.28 -2.59
CA TRP A 138 16.64 -2.27 -1.56
C TRP A 138 16.47 -2.83 -0.14
N ALA A 139 15.40 -3.60 0.09
CA ALA A 139 15.14 -4.24 1.38
C ALA A 139 16.31 -5.13 1.80
N ASN A 140 16.79 -6.00 0.89
CA ASN A 140 17.94 -6.86 1.15
C ASN A 140 19.21 -6.05 1.49
N TYR A 141 19.47 -4.96 0.76
CA TYR A 141 20.57 -4.05 1.05
C TYR A 141 20.44 -3.39 2.43
N SER A 142 19.20 -3.12 2.86
CA SER A 142 18.86 -2.50 4.16
C SER A 142 18.75 -3.51 5.31
N GLY A 143 18.99 -4.81 5.07
CA GLY A 143 18.99 -5.85 6.11
C GLY A 143 17.68 -6.66 6.24
N TYR A 144 16.66 -6.39 5.43
CA TYR A 144 15.40 -7.16 5.37
C TYR A 144 15.52 -8.25 4.30
N GLN A 145 15.77 -9.50 4.69
CA GLN A 145 16.15 -10.58 3.74
C GLN A 145 15.06 -11.62 3.47
N ASN A 146 13.93 -11.55 4.18
CA ASN A 146 12.91 -12.61 4.11
C ASN A 146 11.78 -12.30 3.12
N SER A 147 11.67 -11.05 2.68
CA SER A 147 10.54 -10.61 1.87
C SER A 147 10.66 -11.08 0.42
N ILE A 148 9.57 -11.57 -0.13
CA ILE A 148 9.46 -12.03 -1.50
C ILE A 148 8.37 -11.26 -2.27
N LEU A 149 8.63 -11.00 -3.55
CA LEU A 149 7.65 -10.42 -4.46
C LEU A 149 6.77 -11.54 -5.02
N LEU A 150 5.45 -11.46 -4.77
CA LEU A 150 4.46 -12.41 -5.29
C LEU A 150 3.92 -11.97 -6.65
N GLU A 151 3.59 -10.68 -6.79
CA GLU A 151 2.97 -10.10 -7.98
C GLU A 151 3.58 -8.74 -8.28
N SER A 152 3.76 -8.42 -9.57
CA SER A 152 4.18 -7.08 -10.03
C SER A 152 3.76 -6.90 -11.48
N PHE A 153 2.74 -6.07 -11.73
CA PHE A 153 2.18 -5.90 -13.08
C PHE A 153 1.52 -4.52 -13.26
N ILE A 154 1.24 -4.16 -14.50
CA ILE A 154 0.40 -3.03 -14.86
C ILE A 154 -1.01 -3.53 -15.12
N GLY A 155 -1.97 -3.00 -14.37
CA GLY A 155 -3.38 -3.28 -14.53
C GLY A 155 -3.95 -2.67 -15.81
N LYS A 156 -5.10 -3.20 -16.25
CA LYS A 156 -5.81 -2.67 -17.42
C LYS A 156 -6.30 -1.26 -17.15
N LYS A 157 -6.08 -0.37 -18.11
CA LYS A 157 -6.68 0.94 -18.16
C LYS A 157 -8.21 0.81 -18.34
N LYS A 158 -8.97 1.56 -17.56
CA LYS A 158 -10.43 1.60 -17.67
C LYS A 158 -10.89 3.06 -17.74
N ASN A 159 -11.34 3.46 -18.91
CA ASN A 159 -12.05 4.74 -19.20
C ASN A 159 -11.35 6.04 -18.80
N ASP A 160 -10.10 6.02 -18.39
CA ASP A 160 -9.39 7.18 -17.86
C ASP A 160 -7.93 7.25 -18.32
N VAL A 161 -7.22 8.19 -17.73
CA VAL A 161 -5.83 8.53 -18.01
C VAL A 161 -4.86 7.64 -17.27
N TRP A 162 -5.31 6.92 -16.21
CA TRP A 162 -4.46 6.20 -15.28
C TRP A 162 -4.35 4.72 -15.60
N ASN A 163 -3.12 4.19 -15.60
CA ASN A 163 -2.85 2.77 -15.49
C ASN A 163 -2.36 2.48 -14.09
N ASP A 164 -2.95 1.50 -13.43
CA ASP A 164 -2.53 1.05 -12.11
C ASP A 164 -1.29 0.15 -12.22
N TYR A 165 -0.26 0.47 -11.48
CA TYR A 165 0.76 -0.48 -11.08
C TYR A 165 0.27 -1.21 -9.84
N VAL A 166 0.29 -2.54 -9.85
CA VAL A 166 -0.10 -3.38 -8.71
C VAL A 166 1.05 -4.30 -8.35
N ALA A 167 1.39 -4.33 -7.08
CA ALA A 167 2.37 -5.28 -6.57
C ALA A 167 1.96 -5.83 -5.20
N ILE A 168 2.38 -7.06 -4.93
CA ILE A 168 2.11 -7.79 -3.69
C ILE A 168 3.40 -8.43 -3.22
N TRP A 169 3.76 -8.17 -1.98
CA TRP A 169 4.89 -8.79 -1.30
C TRP A 169 4.40 -9.59 -0.10
N LYS A 170 5.21 -10.55 0.29
CA LYS A 170 5.07 -11.33 1.50
C LYS A 170 6.38 -11.24 2.29
N ASP A 171 6.28 -10.92 3.58
CA ASP A 171 7.42 -10.94 4.51
C ASP A 171 7.73 -12.37 5.00
#